data_2c875c596b47062e869f058eff61e6c7
#
_entry.id   2c875c596b47062e869f058eff61e6c7
#
_cell.length_a   1.000
_cell.length_b   1.000
_cell.length_c   1.000
_cell.angle_alpha   90.00
_cell.angle_beta   90.00
_cell.angle_gamma   90.00
#
_symmetry.space_group_name_H-M   'P 1'
#
loop_
_entity.id
_entity.type
_entity.pdbx_description
1 polymer ?
#
loop_
_entity_poly.entity_id
_entity_poly.type
_entity_poly.pdbx_seq_one_letter_code
_entity_poly.pdbx_strand_id
1 'polypeptide(L)'
;TLLASSAASDVYKRQDKYNAGYYDAYIKGAGHLGADFINYYKGIPKMGDTPALLYVMDGNPDDPEGESWGGSFEPTARSSRPVFHRLTTAADTVPIYSIIEFHVKGPDRPDIPADSACFTLTIGRQEWDGFHLGGGDYAVRHSTYYLGTLPYTITSDIPGFPALEGAITIENLWPGRESATDCKVGPNWYTDKSDPALFWRNLQGAETVYKWRQAVMEDWGKRLQYLKD
;
A
#
# COMPACT_ATOMS: atom_id res chain seq x y z
N THR A 1 -3.58 7.94 -4.61
CA THR A 1 -3.14 7.33 -5.89
C THR A 1 -2.16 6.16 -5.70
N LEU A 2 -1.27 6.21 -4.72
CA LEU A 2 -0.32 5.12 -4.46
C LEU A 2 -0.97 3.83 -3.90
N LEU A 3 -2.10 3.95 -3.23
CA LEU A 3 -2.80 2.83 -2.57
C LEU A 3 -3.61 1.99 -3.55
N ALA A 4 -4.35 2.63 -4.46
CA ALA A 4 -5.06 1.96 -5.55
C ALA A 4 -4.12 1.14 -6.44
N SER A 5 -2.92 1.66 -6.70
CA SER A 5 -1.85 0.99 -7.44
C SER A 5 -1.40 -0.33 -6.77
N SER A 6 -1.42 -0.45 -5.45
CA SER A 6 -0.98 -1.65 -4.75
C SER A 6 -1.99 -2.81 -4.87
N ALA A 7 -3.27 -2.57 -4.58
CA ALA A 7 -4.31 -3.60 -4.68
C ALA A 7 -4.48 -4.09 -6.12
N ALA A 8 -4.58 -3.17 -7.08
CA ALA A 8 -4.70 -3.52 -8.49
C ALA A 8 -3.44 -4.22 -9.03
N SER A 9 -2.23 -3.80 -8.61
CA SER A 9 -0.98 -4.46 -8.96
C SER A 9 -0.97 -5.93 -8.47
N ASP A 10 -1.50 -6.22 -7.29
CA ASP A 10 -1.59 -7.59 -6.78
C ASP A 10 -2.62 -8.45 -7.53
N VAL A 11 -3.71 -7.84 -8.01
CA VAL A 11 -4.66 -8.50 -8.91
C VAL A 11 -3.97 -8.99 -10.17
N TYR A 12 -3.09 -8.19 -10.76
CA TYR A 12 -2.35 -8.56 -11.98
C TYR A 12 -1.16 -9.49 -11.72
N LYS A 13 -0.57 -9.52 -10.54
CA LYS A 13 0.57 -10.39 -10.20
C LYS A 13 0.22 -11.85 -9.98
N ARG A 14 -1.01 -12.19 -9.62
CA ARG A 14 -1.43 -13.56 -9.21
C ARG A 14 -2.37 -14.19 -10.22
N GLN A 15 -1.94 -14.31 -11.48
CA GLN A 15 -2.84 -14.70 -12.55
C GLN A 15 -2.55 -16.09 -13.11
N ASP A 16 -3.44 -17.03 -12.85
CA ASP A 16 -3.33 -18.40 -13.36
C ASP A 16 -3.59 -18.52 -14.87
N LYS A 17 -4.34 -17.56 -15.46
CA LYS A 17 -4.71 -17.60 -16.90
C LYS A 17 -3.65 -17.01 -17.83
N TYR A 18 -2.78 -16.14 -17.35
CA TYR A 18 -1.78 -15.42 -18.15
C TYR A 18 -0.38 -15.88 -17.77
N ASN A 19 -0.17 -17.17 -17.92
CA ASN A 19 1.04 -17.92 -17.61
C ASN A 19 2.06 -17.88 -18.77
N ALA A 20 3.05 -18.77 -18.72
CA ALA A 20 4.06 -18.91 -19.76
C ALA A 20 3.47 -19.12 -21.15
N GLY A 21 2.36 -19.86 -21.29
CA GLY A 21 1.69 -20.09 -22.57
C GLY A 21 1.14 -18.80 -23.18
N TYR A 22 0.55 -17.91 -22.37
CA TYR A 22 0.13 -16.59 -22.84
C TYR A 22 1.34 -15.74 -23.28
N TYR A 23 2.40 -15.72 -22.47
CA TYR A 23 3.63 -15.01 -22.78
C TYR A 23 4.23 -15.48 -24.10
N ASP A 24 4.34 -16.80 -24.29
CA ASP A 24 4.89 -17.39 -25.52
C ASP A 24 4.02 -17.10 -26.75
N ALA A 25 2.68 -17.17 -26.60
CA ALA A 25 1.75 -16.97 -27.71
C ALA A 25 1.61 -15.50 -28.16
N TYR A 26 1.57 -14.57 -27.23
CA TYR A 26 1.21 -13.18 -27.51
C TYR A 26 2.39 -12.21 -27.42
N ILE A 27 3.39 -12.47 -26.61
CA ILE A 27 4.54 -11.58 -26.44
C ILE A 27 5.70 -12.05 -27.29
N LYS A 28 6.21 -13.26 -27.08
CA LYS A 28 7.35 -13.81 -27.81
C LYS A 28 7.10 -13.91 -29.32
N GLY A 29 5.86 -14.18 -29.70
CA GLY A 29 5.44 -14.26 -31.10
C GLY A 29 5.20 -12.89 -31.76
N ALA A 30 5.40 -11.78 -31.07
CA ALA A 30 5.12 -10.43 -31.55
C ALA A 30 6.34 -9.79 -32.22
N GLY A 31 6.88 -10.41 -33.28
CA GLY A 31 8.03 -9.89 -34.04
C GLY A 31 9.33 -9.88 -33.21
N HIS A 32 10.35 -9.17 -33.73
CA HIS A 32 11.68 -9.14 -33.10
C HIS A 32 11.67 -8.44 -31.71
N LEU A 33 10.87 -7.40 -31.53
CA LEU A 33 10.77 -6.71 -30.22
C LEU A 33 10.11 -7.57 -29.17
N GLY A 34 9.12 -8.38 -29.57
CA GLY A 34 8.50 -9.35 -28.66
C GLY A 34 9.44 -10.48 -28.27
N ALA A 35 10.27 -10.95 -29.21
CA ALA A 35 11.27 -11.98 -28.96
C ALA A 35 12.35 -11.53 -27.96
N ASP A 36 12.71 -10.26 -28.01
CA ASP A 36 13.70 -9.65 -27.11
C ASP A 36 13.13 -9.29 -25.71
N PHE A 37 11.83 -9.39 -25.52
CA PHE A 37 11.20 -9.08 -24.24
C PHE A 37 11.66 -10.04 -23.15
N ILE A 38 12.29 -9.50 -22.10
CA ILE A 38 12.80 -10.30 -20.99
C ILE A 38 11.72 -10.48 -19.94
N ASN A 39 11.32 -11.73 -19.73
CA ASN A 39 10.39 -12.08 -18.67
C ASN A 39 11.13 -12.59 -17.42
N TYR A 40 11.44 -11.70 -16.48
CA TYR A 40 12.09 -12.04 -15.21
C TYR A 40 11.25 -12.93 -14.28
N TYR A 41 9.96 -13.04 -14.51
CA TYR A 41 9.02 -13.77 -13.66
C TYR A 41 8.60 -15.12 -14.20
N LYS A 42 9.41 -15.71 -15.07
CA LYS A 42 9.23 -17.08 -15.60
C LYS A 42 7.83 -17.34 -16.17
N GLY A 43 7.38 -16.47 -17.04
CA GLY A 43 6.11 -16.63 -17.74
C GLY A 43 4.92 -15.88 -17.10
N ILE A 44 5.14 -15.11 -16.04
CA ILE A 44 4.10 -14.25 -15.46
C ILE A 44 4.41 -12.81 -15.85
N PRO A 45 3.60 -12.14 -16.68
CA PRO A 45 3.78 -10.71 -16.97
C PRO A 45 3.70 -9.90 -15.68
N LYS A 46 4.73 -9.10 -15.39
CA LYS A 46 4.67 -8.17 -14.29
C LYS A 46 4.14 -6.83 -14.78
N MET A 47 3.01 -6.43 -14.23
CA MET A 47 2.36 -5.18 -14.55
C MET A 47 2.34 -4.31 -13.28
N GLY A 48 3.42 -3.55 -13.04
CA GLY A 48 3.63 -2.73 -11.83
C GLY A 48 2.65 -1.57 -11.75
N ASP A 49 2.91 -0.49 -12.47
CA ASP A 49 2.10 0.73 -12.44
C ASP A 49 0.92 0.71 -13.43
N THR A 50 0.52 -0.47 -13.82
CA THR A 50 -0.52 -0.71 -14.82
C THR A 50 -1.88 -0.07 -14.49
N PRO A 51 -2.37 -0.05 -13.24
CA PRO A 51 -3.67 0.58 -12.95
C PRO A 51 -3.72 2.06 -13.34
N ALA A 52 -2.66 2.80 -13.14
CA ALA A 52 -2.59 4.20 -13.56
C ALA A 52 -2.67 4.34 -15.09
N LEU A 53 -1.92 3.50 -15.82
CA LEU A 53 -1.97 3.46 -17.28
C LEU A 53 -3.37 3.07 -17.78
N LEU A 54 -3.97 2.04 -17.20
CA LEU A 54 -5.31 1.56 -17.60
C LEU A 54 -6.39 2.61 -17.35
N TYR A 55 -6.26 3.38 -16.27
CA TYR A 55 -7.15 4.52 -16.02
C TYR A 55 -6.99 5.61 -17.08
N VAL A 56 -5.75 5.93 -17.47
CA VAL A 56 -5.50 6.91 -18.56
C VAL A 56 -6.07 6.43 -19.91
N MET A 57 -6.11 5.13 -20.16
CA MET A 57 -6.60 4.56 -21.41
C MET A 57 -8.13 4.55 -21.52
N ASP A 58 -8.84 4.35 -20.43
CA ASP A 58 -10.28 4.05 -20.43
C ASP A 58 -11.07 4.86 -19.37
N GLY A 59 -10.38 5.44 -18.38
CA GLY A 59 -11.03 6.20 -17.32
C GLY A 59 -11.44 7.61 -17.76
N ASN A 60 -12.47 8.14 -17.10
CA ASN A 60 -12.90 9.52 -17.26
C ASN A 60 -12.37 10.36 -16.08
N PRO A 61 -11.45 11.32 -16.31
CA PRO A 61 -10.94 12.17 -15.25
C PRO A 61 -12.00 13.08 -14.60
N ASP A 62 -13.10 13.35 -15.31
CA ASP A 62 -14.23 14.14 -14.79
C ASP A 62 -15.23 13.29 -13.98
N ASP A 63 -15.09 11.94 -14.03
CA ASP A 63 -15.89 10.98 -13.28
C ASP A 63 -15.02 9.83 -12.74
N PRO A 64 -14.20 10.09 -11.71
CA PRO A 64 -13.35 9.06 -11.13
C PRO A 64 -14.12 7.94 -10.40
N GLU A 65 -15.38 8.19 -10.05
CA GLU A 65 -16.26 7.19 -9.42
C GLU A 65 -16.85 6.20 -10.42
N GLY A 66 -16.79 6.55 -11.71
CA GLY A 66 -17.20 5.71 -12.82
C GLY A 66 -16.30 4.48 -12.97
N GLU A 67 -16.79 3.53 -13.77
CA GLU A 67 -16.03 2.32 -14.07
C GLU A 67 -14.94 2.58 -15.10
N SER A 68 -13.77 1.98 -14.88
CA SER A 68 -12.66 1.97 -15.84
C SER A 68 -11.85 0.70 -15.71
N TRP A 69 -10.96 0.44 -16.67
CA TRP A 69 -10.00 -0.66 -16.57
C TRP A 69 -9.02 -0.48 -15.39
N GLY A 70 -8.77 0.76 -14.98
CA GLY A 70 -7.95 1.09 -13.82
C GLY A 70 -8.68 0.96 -12.47
N GLY A 71 -9.97 0.65 -12.50
CA GLY A 71 -10.81 0.52 -11.32
C GLY A 71 -11.90 1.59 -11.22
N SER A 72 -12.57 1.59 -10.09
CA SER A 72 -13.57 2.58 -9.71
C SER A 72 -13.29 3.04 -8.28
N PHE A 73 -13.41 4.33 -8.03
CA PHE A 73 -12.94 4.97 -6.80
C PHE A 73 -14.09 5.65 -6.07
N GLU A 74 -13.84 6.06 -4.83
CA GLU A 74 -14.72 6.91 -4.05
C GLU A 74 -13.94 8.08 -3.47
N PRO A 75 -14.58 9.28 -3.32
CA PRO A 75 -13.89 10.43 -2.76
C PRO A 75 -13.51 10.20 -1.31
N THR A 76 -12.37 10.76 -0.90
CA THR A 76 -11.94 10.78 0.49
C THR A 76 -11.51 12.16 0.92
N ALA A 77 -11.93 12.56 2.13
CA ALA A 77 -11.56 13.85 2.71
C ALA A 77 -10.40 13.76 3.71
N ARG A 78 -9.87 12.55 3.94
CA ARG A 78 -8.86 12.31 4.97
C ARG A 78 -7.90 11.18 4.62
N SER A 79 -6.74 11.23 5.26
CA SER A 79 -5.75 10.16 5.30
C SER A 79 -5.59 9.69 6.74
N SER A 80 -5.65 8.40 6.96
CA SER A 80 -5.58 7.81 8.30
C SER A 80 -4.23 8.06 8.96
N ARG A 81 -4.26 8.72 10.13
CA ARG A 81 -3.09 9.04 10.95
C ARG A 81 -3.38 8.81 12.44
N PRO A 82 -3.50 7.57 12.89
CA PRO A 82 -3.70 7.27 14.30
C PRO A 82 -2.45 7.63 15.12
N VAL A 83 -2.66 8.28 16.27
CA VAL A 83 -1.62 8.65 17.22
C VAL A 83 -1.89 7.98 18.56
N PHE A 84 -0.91 7.30 19.11
CA PHE A 84 -0.99 6.60 20.39
C PHE A 84 0.00 7.17 21.38
N HIS A 85 -0.50 7.66 22.53
CA HIS A 85 0.31 8.12 23.67
C HIS A 85 0.44 7.05 24.75
N ARG A 86 0.32 5.79 24.36
CA ARG A 86 0.46 4.60 25.19
C ARG A 86 0.95 3.43 24.33
N LEU A 87 1.43 2.39 24.97
CA LEU A 87 1.63 1.13 24.26
C LEU A 87 0.30 0.57 23.77
N THR A 88 0.29 0.10 22.55
CA THR A 88 -0.88 -0.56 21.95
C THR A 88 -0.87 -2.06 22.22
N THR A 89 -2.01 -2.67 22.03
CA THR A 89 -2.25 -4.10 22.18
C THR A 89 -2.87 -4.67 20.90
N ALA A 90 -3.03 -5.98 20.82
CA ALA A 90 -3.71 -6.63 19.71
C ALA A 90 -5.18 -6.16 19.50
N ALA A 91 -5.79 -5.53 20.51
CA ALA A 91 -7.14 -4.97 20.41
C ALA A 91 -7.17 -3.59 19.73
N ASP A 92 -6.02 -2.92 19.59
CA ASP A 92 -5.91 -1.66 18.89
C ASP A 92 -5.83 -1.92 17.39
N THR A 93 -6.85 -1.51 16.64
CA THR A 93 -6.93 -1.72 15.19
C THR A 93 -6.73 -0.42 14.43
N VAL A 94 -6.01 -0.50 13.33
CA VAL A 94 -5.76 0.62 12.43
C VAL A 94 -5.88 0.18 10.97
N PRO A 95 -6.28 1.08 10.07
CA PRO A 95 -6.30 0.78 8.65
C PRO A 95 -4.90 0.48 8.10
N ILE A 96 -4.83 -0.42 7.12
CA ILE A 96 -3.63 -0.60 6.30
C ILE A 96 -3.18 0.74 5.71
N TYR A 97 -1.87 0.92 5.51
CA TYR A 97 -1.25 2.15 5.00
C TYR A 97 -1.44 3.41 5.85
N SER A 98 -1.99 3.30 7.06
CA SER A 98 -2.01 4.41 8.00
C SER A 98 -0.60 4.87 8.35
N ILE A 99 -0.42 6.16 8.56
CA ILE A 99 0.78 6.68 9.21
C ILE A 99 0.53 6.63 10.72
N ILE A 100 0.98 5.55 11.35
CA ILE A 100 0.82 5.32 12.78
C ILE A 100 1.91 6.06 13.52
N GLU A 101 1.57 6.84 14.54
CA GLU A 101 2.54 7.54 15.38
C GLU A 101 2.45 6.99 16.81
N PHE A 102 3.55 6.45 17.32
CA PHE A 102 3.66 5.95 18.69
C PHE A 102 4.46 6.94 19.53
N HIS A 103 3.89 7.37 20.66
CA HIS A 103 4.56 8.14 21.69
C HIS A 103 4.87 7.26 22.90
N VAL A 104 6.09 7.35 23.36
CA VAL A 104 6.57 6.66 24.57
C VAL A 104 7.32 7.61 25.47
N LYS A 105 7.39 7.30 26.76
CA LYS A 105 8.10 8.10 27.75
C LYS A 105 9.45 7.49 28.08
N GLY A 106 10.44 8.36 28.26
CA GLY A 106 11.81 8.01 28.62
C GLY A 106 12.50 9.16 29.36
N PRO A 107 13.81 9.05 29.61
CA PRO A 107 14.61 10.13 30.20
C PRO A 107 14.55 11.40 29.35
N ASP A 108 14.49 12.57 29.98
CA ASP A 108 14.66 13.83 29.25
C ASP A 108 16.13 14.00 28.84
N ARG A 109 16.37 14.20 27.55
CA ARG A 109 17.70 14.28 26.94
C ARG A 109 17.80 15.51 26.03
N PRO A 110 17.85 16.71 26.62
CA PRO A 110 17.95 17.96 25.86
C PRO A 110 19.27 18.09 25.07
N ASP A 111 20.24 17.24 25.34
CA ASP A 111 21.52 17.12 24.63
C ASP A 111 21.39 16.39 23.28
N ILE A 112 20.29 15.66 23.03
CA ILE A 112 20.03 14.99 21.76
C ILE A 112 19.34 15.96 20.80
N PRO A 113 19.91 16.23 19.60
CA PRO A 113 19.23 17.03 18.59
C PRO A 113 17.88 16.41 18.18
N ALA A 114 16.88 17.24 17.93
CA ALA A 114 15.51 16.80 17.62
C ALA A 114 15.40 15.98 16.32
N ASP A 115 16.36 16.11 15.43
CA ASP A 115 16.46 15.38 14.16
C ASP A 115 17.38 14.14 14.22
N SER A 116 17.91 13.83 15.41
CA SER A 116 18.77 12.65 15.63
C SER A 116 17.93 11.45 16.06
N ALA A 117 18.02 10.36 15.29
CA ALA A 117 17.47 9.08 15.70
C ALA A 117 18.11 8.61 17.02
N CYS A 118 17.30 8.22 17.98
CA CYS A 118 17.78 7.88 19.31
C CYS A 118 17.10 6.66 19.93
N PHE A 119 16.14 6.05 19.25
CA PHE A 119 15.55 4.78 19.60
C PHE A 119 15.02 4.07 18.34
N THR A 120 14.73 2.79 18.43
CA THR A 120 14.26 1.97 17.32
C THR A 120 12.95 1.27 17.68
N LEU A 121 11.97 1.38 16.80
CA LEU A 121 10.80 0.52 16.77
C LEU A 121 11.07 -0.63 15.81
N THR A 122 11.05 -1.87 16.29
CA THR A 122 11.09 -3.06 15.47
C THR A 122 9.70 -3.68 15.40
N ILE A 123 9.13 -3.78 14.20
CA ILE A 123 7.80 -4.33 13.96
C ILE A 123 7.81 -5.27 12.74
N GLY A 124 7.48 -6.54 12.98
CA GLY A 124 7.65 -7.57 11.96
C GLY A 124 9.12 -7.74 11.57
N ARG A 125 9.47 -7.37 10.34
CA ARG A 125 10.85 -7.38 9.80
C ARG A 125 11.38 -5.98 9.51
N GLN A 126 10.72 -4.96 10.01
CA GLN A 126 11.03 -3.57 9.72
C GLN A 126 11.54 -2.88 10.98
N GLU A 127 12.51 -2.00 10.80
CA GLU A 127 13.05 -1.12 11.82
C GLU A 127 12.77 0.32 11.44
N TRP A 128 12.35 1.12 12.41
CA TRP A 128 11.97 2.50 12.23
C TRP A 128 12.62 3.38 13.28
N ASP A 129 13.24 4.44 12.83
CA ASP A 129 13.92 5.40 13.67
C ASP A 129 12.91 6.24 14.45
N GLY A 130 13.19 6.42 15.74
CA GLY A 130 12.43 7.27 16.63
C GLY A 130 13.27 8.43 17.18
N PHE A 131 12.58 9.51 17.59
CA PHE A 131 13.16 10.79 17.89
C PHE A 131 12.70 11.30 19.26
N HIS A 132 13.57 12.03 19.96
CA HIS A 132 13.24 12.73 21.19
C HIS A 132 12.59 14.07 20.87
N LEU A 133 11.39 14.30 21.41
CA LEU A 133 10.61 15.52 21.18
C LEU A 133 10.75 16.57 22.29
N GLY A 134 11.54 16.28 23.33
CA GLY A 134 11.72 17.08 24.53
C GLY A 134 10.84 16.64 25.71
N GLY A 135 11.25 16.99 26.93
CA GLY A 135 10.49 16.66 28.14
C GLY A 135 10.30 15.18 28.40
N GLY A 136 11.21 14.33 27.89
CA GLY A 136 11.12 12.87 28.00
C GLY A 136 10.01 12.26 27.14
N ASP A 137 9.50 12.97 26.14
CA ASP A 137 8.60 12.43 25.11
C ASP A 137 9.39 11.97 23.89
N TYR A 138 9.07 10.79 23.39
CA TYR A 138 9.71 10.15 22.24
C TYR A 138 8.65 9.70 21.27
N ALA A 139 8.87 9.88 19.98
CA ALA A 139 7.92 9.46 18.96
C ALA A 139 8.59 8.75 17.79
N VAL A 140 7.87 7.78 17.23
CA VAL A 140 8.22 7.07 16.01
C VAL A 140 7.00 6.95 15.11
N ARG A 141 7.20 7.11 13.81
CA ARG A 141 6.17 6.89 12.79
C ARG A 141 6.42 5.59 12.06
N HIS A 142 5.35 4.88 11.82
CA HIS A 142 5.36 3.60 11.12
C HIS A 142 4.23 3.54 10.10
N SER A 143 4.47 2.92 8.96
CA SER A 143 3.43 2.56 8.00
C SER A 143 3.70 1.17 7.45
N THR A 144 2.65 0.37 7.30
CA THR A 144 2.78 -1.01 6.84
C THR A 144 1.68 -1.41 5.87
N TYR A 145 2.02 -2.35 5.00
CA TYR A 145 1.09 -3.08 4.13
C TYR A 145 0.82 -4.52 4.60
N TYR A 146 1.40 -4.92 5.74
CA TYR A 146 1.13 -6.23 6.34
C TYR A 146 -0.15 -6.20 7.14
N LEU A 147 -1.03 -7.16 6.89
CA LEU A 147 -2.30 -7.33 7.60
C LEU A 147 -2.14 -8.25 8.82
N GLY A 148 -3.05 -8.06 9.78
CA GLY A 148 -3.13 -8.87 10.99
C GLY A 148 -2.43 -8.25 12.18
N THR A 149 -2.32 -8.99 13.26
CA THR A 149 -1.70 -8.53 14.51
C THR A 149 -0.19 -8.60 14.40
N LEU A 150 0.46 -7.47 14.56
CA LEU A 150 1.90 -7.30 14.50
C LEU A 150 2.43 -6.96 15.89
N PRO A 151 3.21 -7.85 16.53
CA PRO A 151 3.97 -7.50 17.72
C PRO A 151 5.10 -6.55 17.36
N TYR A 152 5.47 -5.67 18.30
CA TYR A 152 6.60 -4.79 18.14
C TYR A 152 7.39 -4.63 19.44
N THR A 153 8.65 -4.23 19.29
CA THR A 153 9.53 -3.84 20.39
C THR A 153 10.08 -2.44 20.17
N ILE A 154 10.34 -1.72 21.25
CA ILE A 154 10.99 -0.42 21.25
C ILE A 154 12.24 -0.54 22.12
N THR A 155 13.39 -0.18 21.55
CA THR A 155 14.69 -0.26 22.23
C THR A 155 15.52 1.00 21.97
N SER A 156 16.41 1.33 22.91
CA SER A 156 17.35 2.46 22.80
C SER A 156 18.60 2.18 23.62
N ASP A 157 19.71 2.77 23.19
CA ASP A 157 20.97 2.78 23.92
C ASP A 157 21.03 3.92 24.95
N ILE A 158 19.98 4.76 25.03
CA ILE A 158 19.91 5.83 26.04
C ILE A 158 19.82 5.20 27.44
N PRO A 159 20.76 5.52 28.36
CA PRO A 159 20.69 5.03 29.73
C PRO A 159 19.38 5.41 30.41
N GLY A 160 18.69 4.40 30.96
CA GLY A 160 17.39 4.58 31.62
C GLY A 160 16.18 4.62 30.66
N PHE A 161 16.38 4.50 29.36
CA PHE A 161 15.25 4.29 28.44
C PHE A 161 14.76 2.84 28.60
N PRO A 162 13.44 2.62 28.84
CA PRO A 162 12.93 1.26 29.04
C PRO A 162 12.84 0.51 27.71
N ALA A 163 13.15 -0.78 27.70
CA ALA A 163 12.74 -1.66 26.65
C ALA A 163 11.23 -1.91 26.75
N LEU A 164 10.49 -1.70 25.67
CA LEU A 164 9.02 -1.75 25.65
C LEU A 164 8.54 -2.75 24.60
N GLU A 165 7.42 -3.39 24.89
CA GLU A 165 6.78 -4.33 23.97
C GLU A 165 5.31 -3.97 23.81
N GLY A 166 4.77 -4.18 22.61
CA GLY A 166 3.37 -3.95 22.31
C GLY A 166 2.92 -4.74 21.08
N ALA A 167 1.69 -4.53 20.69
CA ALA A 167 1.13 -5.10 19.46
C ALA A 167 0.12 -4.14 18.86
N ILE A 168 -0.13 -4.27 17.56
CA ILE A 168 -1.16 -3.53 16.85
C ILE A 168 -1.76 -4.41 15.76
N THR A 169 -3.05 -4.29 15.52
CA THR A 169 -3.74 -5.05 14.46
C THR A 169 -4.00 -4.14 13.26
N ILE A 170 -3.54 -4.57 12.10
CA ILE A 170 -3.72 -3.88 10.83
C ILE A 170 -4.89 -4.50 10.08
N GLU A 171 -5.89 -3.69 9.75
CA GLU A 171 -7.09 -4.09 9.03
C GLU A 171 -7.05 -3.61 7.58
N ASN A 172 -7.64 -4.41 6.68
CA ASN A 172 -7.70 -4.06 5.27
C ASN A 172 -8.93 -3.21 4.96
N LEU A 173 -8.94 -2.00 5.45
CA LEU A 173 -9.98 -1.02 5.14
C LEU A 173 -9.40 0.39 5.28
N TRP A 174 -9.15 1.06 4.17
CA TRP A 174 -8.60 2.41 4.18
C TRP A 174 -9.62 3.40 3.57
N PRO A 175 -9.82 4.60 4.14
CA PRO A 175 -9.16 5.15 5.32
C PRO A 175 -9.72 4.64 6.67
N GLY A 176 -10.63 3.67 6.67
CA GLY A 176 -11.17 3.04 7.86
C GLY A 176 -11.94 3.98 8.78
N ARG A 177 -11.96 3.68 10.08
CA ARG A 177 -12.63 4.51 11.08
C ARG A 177 -11.95 5.87 11.22
N GLU A 178 -12.75 6.93 11.30
CA GLU A 178 -12.26 8.28 11.52
C GLU A 178 -11.57 8.44 12.88
N SER A 179 -10.44 9.15 12.86
CA SER A 179 -9.69 9.55 14.05
C SER A 179 -9.56 11.08 14.08
N ALA A 180 -9.54 11.64 15.28
CA ALA A 180 -9.32 13.08 15.49
C ALA A 180 -7.94 13.56 14.99
N THR A 181 -7.00 12.64 14.81
CA THR A 181 -5.63 12.88 14.36
C THR A 181 -5.43 12.66 12.86
N ASP A 182 -6.48 12.28 12.14
CA ASP A 182 -6.41 12.08 10.69
C ASP A 182 -6.02 13.39 9.97
N CYS A 183 -5.20 13.25 8.94
CA CYS A 183 -4.87 14.38 8.08
C CYS A 183 -6.05 14.68 7.16
N LYS A 184 -6.50 15.93 7.14
CA LYS A 184 -7.45 16.41 6.13
C LYS A 184 -6.73 16.52 4.79
N VAL A 185 -7.36 15.99 3.76
CA VAL A 185 -6.89 16.14 2.37
C VAL A 185 -7.82 17.09 1.61
N GLY A 186 -7.33 17.68 0.53
CA GLY A 186 -8.12 18.58 -0.30
C GLY A 186 -9.20 17.86 -1.12
N PRO A 187 -9.97 18.59 -1.91
CA PRO A 187 -10.85 18.01 -2.91
C PRO A 187 -10.02 17.24 -3.95
N ASN A 188 -10.63 16.36 -4.70
CA ASN A 188 -9.97 15.55 -5.74
C ASN A 188 -8.98 14.48 -5.20
N TRP A 189 -9.18 14.03 -3.98
CA TRP A 189 -8.55 12.83 -3.44
C TRP A 189 -9.57 11.68 -3.48
N TYR A 190 -9.10 10.54 -3.94
CA TYR A 190 -9.91 9.33 -4.11
C TYR A 190 -9.19 8.13 -3.50
N THR A 191 -9.98 7.15 -3.10
CA THR A 191 -9.50 5.85 -2.60
C THR A 191 -10.23 4.73 -3.32
N ASP A 192 -9.72 3.50 -3.19
CA ASP A 192 -10.44 2.31 -3.61
C ASP A 192 -11.77 2.20 -2.85
N LYS A 193 -12.83 1.77 -3.54
CA LYS A 193 -14.15 1.60 -2.93
C LYS A 193 -14.09 0.67 -1.73
N SER A 194 -14.67 1.12 -0.63
CA SER A 194 -14.66 0.45 0.68
C SER A 194 -15.78 -0.59 0.86
N ASP A 195 -16.67 -0.74 -0.14
CA ASP A 195 -17.70 -1.78 -0.12
C ASP A 195 -17.06 -3.17 -0.14
N PRO A 196 -17.29 -4.02 0.89
CA PRO A 196 -16.76 -5.38 0.96
C PRO A 196 -17.14 -6.26 -0.24
N ALA A 197 -18.26 -5.99 -0.91
CA ALA A 197 -18.68 -6.70 -2.12
C ALA A 197 -17.74 -6.46 -3.31
N LEU A 198 -16.94 -5.40 -3.26
CA LEU A 198 -15.94 -5.04 -4.27
C LEU A 198 -14.52 -5.47 -3.89
N PHE A 199 -14.36 -6.19 -2.79
CA PHE A 199 -13.08 -6.76 -2.41
C PHE A 199 -12.82 -8.03 -3.22
N TRP A 200 -11.65 -8.11 -3.83
CA TRP A 200 -11.17 -9.38 -4.36
C TRP A 200 -10.24 -10.03 -3.33
N ARG A 201 -10.72 -11.12 -2.73
CA ARG A 201 -10.12 -11.72 -1.53
C ARG A 201 -10.14 -10.70 -0.38
N ASN A 202 -8.98 -10.31 0.10
CA ASN A 202 -8.83 -9.29 1.17
C ASN A 202 -8.29 -7.95 0.64
N LEU A 203 -8.38 -7.68 -0.67
CA LEU A 203 -7.89 -6.44 -1.27
C LEU A 203 -9.06 -5.51 -1.56
N GLN A 204 -9.09 -4.38 -0.87
CA GLN A 204 -10.13 -3.36 -1.00
C GLN A 204 -10.26 -2.88 -2.44
N GLY A 205 -11.49 -2.81 -2.94
CA GLY A 205 -11.83 -2.30 -4.26
C GLY A 205 -11.27 -3.10 -5.45
N ALA A 206 -10.51 -4.16 -5.20
CA ALA A 206 -9.77 -4.87 -6.25
C ALA A 206 -10.66 -5.58 -7.27
N GLU A 207 -11.93 -5.90 -6.93
CA GLU A 207 -12.89 -6.47 -7.89
C GLU A 207 -13.22 -5.48 -9.00
N THR A 208 -13.18 -4.17 -8.73
CA THR A 208 -13.43 -3.12 -9.73
C THR A 208 -12.39 -3.12 -10.86
N VAL A 209 -11.19 -3.64 -10.61
CA VAL A 209 -10.11 -3.85 -11.58
C VAL A 209 -10.13 -5.28 -12.11
N TYR A 210 -10.34 -6.26 -11.23
CA TYR A 210 -10.26 -7.68 -11.56
C TYR A 210 -11.22 -8.08 -12.68
N LYS A 211 -12.44 -7.55 -12.68
CA LYS A 211 -13.45 -7.83 -13.71
C LYS A 211 -13.00 -7.48 -15.13
N TRP A 212 -12.12 -6.50 -15.31
CA TRP A 212 -11.62 -6.04 -16.61
C TRP A 212 -10.39 -6.78 -17.10
N ARG A 213 -9.82 -7.62 -16.28
CA ARG A 213 -8.56 -8.30 -16.54
C ARG A 213 -8.48 -8.98 -17.90
N GLN A 214 -9.54 -9.68 -18.29
CA GLN A 214 -9.56 -10.37 -19.57
C GLN A 214 -9.52 -9.39 -20.74
N ALA A 215 -10.37 -8.35 -20.70
CA ALA A 215 -10.43 -7.32 -21.74
C ALA A 215 -9.08 -6.60 -21.91
N VAL A 216 -8.44 -6.24 -20.80
CA VAL A 216 -7.11 -5.60 -20.78
C VAL A 216 -6.06 -6.49 -21.45
N MET A 217 -6.03 -7.77 -21.10
CA MET A 217 -5.03 -8.69 -21.65
C MET A 217 -5.26 -8.98 -23.13
N GLU A 218 -6.51 -9.06 -23.56
CA GLU A 218 -6.86 -9.21 -24.97
C GLU A 218 -6.47 -7.98 -25.80
N ASP A 219 -6.73 -6.78 -25.27
CA ASP A 219 -6.29 -5.52 -25.89
C ASP A 219 -4.76 -5.45 -25.99
N TRP A 220 -4.08 -5.78 -24.90
CA TRP A 220 -2.61 -5.82 -24.90
C TRP A 220 -2.08 -6.81 -25.95
N GLY A 221 -2.63 -8.02 -26.01
CA GLY A 221 -2.26 -9.00 -27.05
C GLY A 221 -2.47 -8.48 -28.47
N LYS A 222 -3.56 -7.74 -28.72
CA LYS A 222 -3.80 -7.08 -30.02
C LYS A 222 -2.75 -6.02 -30.33
N ARG A 223 -2.40 -5.18 -29.37
CA ARG A 223 -1.38 -4.11 -29.56
C ARG A 223 0.00 -4.70 -29.86
N LEU A 224 0.36 -5.82 -29.25
CA LEU A 224 1.62 -6.48 -29.52
C LEU A 224 1.75 -6.97 -30.97
N GLN A 225 0.64 -7.13 -31.70
CA GLN A 225 0.70 -7.51 -33.12
C GLN A 225 1.31 -6.39 -34.00
N TYR A 226 1.27 -5.13 -33.56
CA TYR A 226 1.95 -4.02 -34.26
C TYR A 226 3.49 -4.13 -34.19
N LEU A 227 4.03 -5.05 -33.38
CA LEU A 227 5.47 -5.30 -33.28
C LEU A 227 5.96 -6.39 -34.26
N LYS A 228 5.10 -6.90 -35.12
CA LYS A 228 5.43 -8.03 -36.02
C LYS A 228 6.12 -7.63 -37.31
N ASP A 229 6.10 -6.36 -37.67
CA ASP A 229 6.65 -5.84 -38.94
C ASP A 229 8.13 -5.45 -38.83
#